data_90b3aa07e82adb8f0eb4dda18a3c0198
#
_entry.id   90b3aa07e82adb8f0eb4dda18a3c0198
#
_cell.length_a   1.000
_cell.length_b   1.000
_cell.length_c   1.000
_cell.angle_alpha   90.00
_cell.angle_beta   90.00
_cell.angle_gamma   90.00
#
_symmetry.space_group_name_H-M   'P 1'
#
loop_
_entity.id
_entity.type
_entity.pdbx_description
1 polymer ?
#
loop_
_entity_poly.entity_id
_entity_poly.type
_entity_poly.pdbx_seq_one_letter_code
_entity_poly.pdbx_strand_id
1 'polypeptide(L)'
;MDQTFVLRQEGFHPESAAREESLFSLGNGFLGWRGNYEEGYGQFRGGVEGCYLNGFYETEKIRYGEIAYGYAEESQTMLNITSSQRVLLEAEGTALHPDGAESTCRVLVMERGLLRRETVYALPGGGKLRARVARLVSFAHSHGAAISFTVTAEGAPCRVALTPLVDGDVTNLVCTDDPRVGSGLHGRVLSLPRMGQ
;
A
#
# COMPACT_ATOMS: atom_id res chain seq x y z
N MET A 1 -2.18 -18.13 -21.97
CA MET A 1 -2.74 -17.85 -20.64
C MET A 1 -4.12 -17.26 -20.87
N ASP A 2 -5.11 -17.85 -20.27
CA ASP A 2 -6.46 -17.31 -20.27
C ASP A 2 -6.44 -15.91 -19.62
N GLN A 3 -6.92 -14.89 -20.32
CA GLN A 3 -6.85 -13.49 -19.85
C GLN A 3 -7.95 -13.18 -18.80
N THR A 4 -8.77 -14.14 -18.48
CA THR A 4 -9.99 -13.97 -17.66
C THR A 4 -9.72 -13.57 -16.20
N PHE A 5 -8.54 -13.87 -15.67
CA PHE A 5 -8.17 -13.62 -14.27
C PHE A 5 -6.93 -12.73 -14.14
N VAL A 6 -6.78 -11.79 -15.06
CA VAL A 6 -5.67 -10.83 -15.05
C VAL A 6 -6.23 -9.40 -15.05
N LEU A 7 -5.84 -8.62 -14.05
CA LEU A 7 -6.07 -7.18 -14.02
C LEU A 7 -4.77 -6.46 -14.42
N ARG A 8 -4.84 -5.56 -15.39
CA ARG A 8 -3.70 -4.79 -15.88
C ARG A 8 -3.97 -3.30 -15.81
N GLN A 9 -2.95 -2.54 -15.43
CA GLN A 9 -2.95 -1.09 -15.41
C GLN A 9 -1.65 -0.58 -16.04
N GLU A 10 -1.77 0.36 -16.95
CA GLU A 10 -0.67 1.12 -17.54
C GLU A 10 -0.69 2.56 -17.00
N GLY A 11 0.47 3.08 -16.66
CA GLY A 11 0.62 4.43 -16.13
C GLY A 11 0.24 4.59 -14.66
N PHE A 12 0.50 5.80 -14.14
CA PHE A 12 0.04 6.25 -12.83
C PHE A 12 -1.09 7.28 -13.04
N HIS A 13 -2.23 7.06 -12.39
CA HIS A 13 -3.44 7.88 -12.53
C HIS A 13 -3.84 8.48 -11.17
N PRO A 14 -3.46 9.73 -10.87
CA PRO A 14 -3.75 10.35 -9.58
C PRO A 14 -5.25 10.36 -9.23
N GLU A 15 -6.10 10.59 -10.22
CA GLU A 15 -7.56 10.69 -10.07
C GLU A 15 -8.25 9.37 -9.69
N SER A 16 -7.62 8.24 -9.97
CA SER A 16 -8.14 6.91 -9.67
C SER A 16 -7.26 6.10 -8.71
N ALA A 17 -6.19 6.69 -8.19
CA ALA A 17 -5.19 6.00 -7.39
C ALA A 17 -5.78 5.23 -6.21
N ALA A 18 -6.67 5.83 -5.42
CA ALA A 18 -7.29 5.17 -4.27
C ALA A 18 -8.16 3.96 -4.67
N ARG A 19 -8.86 4.03 -5.82
CA ARG A 19 -9.60 2.90 -6.39
C ARG A 19 -8.65 1.81 -6.88
N GLU A 20 -7.60 2.18 -7.58
CA GLU A 20 -6.61 1.26 -8.10
C GLU A 20 -5.85 0.55 -6.98
N GLU A 21 -5.50 1.24 -5.91
CA GLU A 21 -4.94 0.64 -4.70
C GLU A 21 -5.86 -0.43 -4.09
N SER A 22 -7.18 -0.24 -4.17
CA SER A 22 -8.16 -1.25 -3.75
C SER A 22 -8.20 -2.44 -4.70
N LEU A 23 -8.22 -2.20 -6.02
CA LEU A 23 -8.29 -3.25 -7.03
C LEU A 23 -7.06 -4.16 -7.05
N PHE A 24 -5.88 -3.62 -6.75
CA PHE A 24 -4.62 -4.36 -6.71
C PHE A 24 -4.26 -4.86 -5.31
N SER A 25 -5.23 -4.94 -4.39
CA SER A 25 -5.03 -5.49 -3.06
C SER A 25 -4.76 -7.00 -3.09
N LEU A 26 -3.97 -7.46 -2.13
CA LEU A 26 -3.67 -8.87 -1.87
C LEU A 26 -4.03 -9.21 -0.44
N GLY A 27 -4.57 -10.41 -0.20
CA GLY A 27 -4.89 -10.85 1.15
C GLY A 27 -5.20 -12.33 1.20
N ASN A 28 -5.06 -12.93 2.40
CA ASN A 28 -5.30 -14.34 2.65
C ASN A 28 -6.28 -14.59 3.81
N GLY A 29 -7.01 -13.56 4.25
CA GLY A 29 -7.91 -13.63 5.39
C GLY A 29 -7.26 -13.31 6.74
N PHE A 30 -5.92 -13.38 6.86
CA PHE A 30 -5.17 -12.93 8.04
C PHE A 30 -4.42 -11.63 7.77
N LEU A 31 -3.61 -11.59 6.74
CA LEU A 31 -2.86 -10.41 6.30
C LEU A 31 -3.47 -9.85 5.04
N GLY A 32 -3.68 -8.53 4.99
CA GLY A 32 -4.15 -7.80 3.82
C GLY A 32 -3.27 -6.61 3.51
N TRP A 33 -2.83 -6.51 2.27
CA TRP A 33 -2.08 -5.39 1.72
C TRP A 33 -2.88 -4.69 0.63
N ARG A 34 -3.04 -3.38 0.75
CA ARG A 34 -3.57 -2.58 -0.36
C ARG A 34 -2.56 -2.51 -1.50
N GLY A 35 -3.05 -2.14 -2.67
CA GLY A 35 -2.25 -2.00 -3.89
C GLY A 35 -1.35 -0.77 -3.94
N ASN A 36 -0.81 -0.33 -2.79
CA ASN A 36 0.13 0.79 -2.73
C ASN A 36 1.44 0.45 -3.44
N TYR A 37 2.12 1.47 -3.93
CA TYR A 37 3.47 1.32 -4.45
C TYR A 37 4.48 1.20 -3.31
N GLU A 38 5.47 0.33 -3.48
CA GLU A 38 6.47 0.03 -2.45
C GLU A 38 7.32 1.27 -2.12
N GLU A 39 7.68 2.06 -3.13
CA GLU A 39 8.46 3.30 -2.97
C GLU A 39 7.64 4.45 -2.39
N GLY A 40 6.33 4.28 -2.29
CA GLY A 40 5.40 5.37 -1.95
C GLY A 40 5.26 6.35 -3.11
N TYR A 41 4.87 7.58 -2.78
CA TYR A 41 4.63 8.64 -3.76
C TYR A 41 5.52 9.85 -3.48
N GLY A 42 6.02 10.49 -4.54
CA GLY A 42 6.86 11.67 -4.44
C GLY A 42 6.06 12.96 -4.20
N GLN A 43 5.16 13.26 -5.10
CA GLN A 43 4.34 14.48 -5.06
C GLN A 43 2.87 14.20 -4.78
N PHE A 44 2.35 13.05 -5.19
CA PHE A 44 0.96 12.67 -4.99
C PHE A 44 0.64 12.48 -3.49
N ARG A 45 -0.53 13.02 -3.05
CA ARG A 45 -0.97 13.00 -1.64
C ARG A 45 -2.31 12.30 -1.42
N GLY A 46 -2.90 11.71 -2.46
CA GLY A 46 -4.23 11.08 -2.41
C GLY A 46 -4.22 9.56 -2.20
N GLY A 47 -3.06 8.96 -1.96
CA GLY A 47 -2.94 7.52 -1.69
C GLY A 47 -3.52 7.14 -0.33
N VAL A 48 -4.11 5.95 -0.25
CA VAL A 48 -4.62 5.37 0.99
C VAL A 48 -3.78 4.14 1.32
N GLU A 49 -2.81 4.31 2.20
CA GLU A 49 -1.99 3.18 2.66
C GLU A 49 -2.83 2.20 3.48
N GLY A 50 -2.58 0.91 3.32
CA GLY A 50 -3.29 -0.11 4.08
C GLY A 50 -2.52 -1.41 4.21
N CYS A 51 -2.24 -1.74 5.47
CA CYS A 51 -1.72 -3.03 5.89
C CYS A 51 -2.53 -3.48 7.11
N TYR A 52 -3.29 -4.55 6.96
CA TYR A 52 -4.27 -4.99 7.93
C TYR A 52 -3.96 -6.41 8.39
N LEU A 53 -4.08 -6.63 9.71
CA LEU A 53 -4.01 -7.94 10.32
C LEU A 53 -5.38 -8.27 10.92
N ASN A 54 -5.91 -9.43 10.59
CA ASN A 54 -7.15 -9.91 11.20
C ASN A 54 -6.95 -10.13 12.71
N GLY A 55 -7.91 -9.65 13.50
CA GLY A 55 -7.84 -9.67 14.97
C GLY A 55 -7.48 -8.32 15.59
N PHE A 56 -7.06 -7.33 14.79
CA PHE A 56 -6.78 -5.98 15.27
C PHE A 56 -7.93 -5.05 14.90
N TYR A 57 -8.86 -4.90 15.82
CA TYR A 57 -10.04 -4.06 15.67
C TYR A 57 -10.19 -3.10 16.82
N GLU A 58 -10.81 -1.96 16.54
CA GLU A 58 -11.37 -1.06 17.54
C GLU A 58 -12.89 -1.10 17.48
N THR A 59 -13.51 -1.04 18.65
CA THR A 59 -14.96 -0.99 18.78
C THR A 59 -15.36 0.32 19.43
N GLU A 60 -16.29 1.04 18.81
CA GLU A 60 -16.82 2.29 19.31
C GLU A 60 -18.34 2.30 19.34
N LYS A 61 -18.91 3.04 20.29
CA LYS A 61 -20.34 3.30 20.33
C LYS A 61 -20.74 4.30 19.25
N ILE A 62 -21.71 3.93 18.42
CA ILE A 62 -22.24 4.81 17.40
C ILE A 62 -23.19 5.83 18.07
N ARG A 63 -22.97 7.10 17.78
CA ARG A 63 -23.83 8.18 18.22
C ARG A 63 -24.69 8.66 17.05
N TYR A 64 -25.95 8.31 17.07
CA TYR A 64 -26.93 8.82 16.10
C TYR A 64 -27.61 10.09 16.64
N GLY A 65 -28.06 10.95 15.73
CA GLY A 65 -28.93 12.08 16.09
C GLY A 65 -30.32 11.61 16.54
N GLU A 66 -30.81 10.51 15.96
CA GLU A 66 -32.04 9.83 16.35
C GLU A 66 -31.75 8.35 16.50
N ILE A 67 -32.35 7.69 17.50
CA ILE A 67 -32.22 6.25 17.74
C ILE A 67 -33.48 5.56 17.26
N ALA A 68 -33.32 4.59 16.36
CA ALA A 68 -34.42 3.71 15.92
C ALA A 68 -34.11 2.25 16.24
N TYR A 69 -35.18 1.47 16.42
CA TYR A 69 -35.06 0.03 16.61
C TYR A 69 -34.33 -0.61 15.44
N GLY A 70 -33.33 -1.42 15.74
CA GLY A 70 -32.51 -2.11 14.74
C GLY A 70 -31.28 -1.35 14.23
N TYR A 71 -31.01 -0.16 14.74
CA TYR A 71 -29.74 0.52 14.47
C TYR A 71 -28.60 -0.18 15.23
N ALA A 72 -27.45 -0.28 14.60
CA ALA A 72 -26.26 -0.82 15.22
C ALA A 72 -25.79 0.09 16.36
N GLU A 73 -25.58 -0.44 17.55
CA GLU A 73 -25.14 0.34 18.72
C GLU A 73 -23.63 0.56 18.73
N GLU A 74 -22.89 -0.35 18.08
CA GLU A 74 -21.44 -0.33 18.02
C GLU A 74 -20.95 -0.51 16.59
N SER A 75 -19.87 0.14 16.25
CA SER A 75 -19.06 -0.09 15.04
C SER A 75 -17.79 -0.82 15.40
N GLN A 76 -17.31 -1.66 14.48
CA GLN A 76 -16.03 -2.32 14.59
C GLN A 76 -15.18 -1.95 13.37
N THR A 77 -14.02 -1.34 13.63
CA THR A 77 -13.11 -0.88 12.58
C THR A 77 -11.82 -1.67 12.62
N MET A 78 -11.44 -2.26 11.49
CA MET A 78 -10.14 -2.90 11.34
C MET A 78 -9.06 -1.83 11.28
N LEU A 79 -8.00 -2.00 12.07
CA LEU A 79 -6.95 -1.01 12.23
C LEU A 79 -5.85 -1.18 11.18
N ASN A 80 -5.46 -0.07 10.55
CA ASN A 80 -4.22 0.02 9.79
C ASN A 80 -3.07 0.12 10.78
N ILE A 81 -2.23 -0.92 10.90
CA ILE A 81 -1.29 -1.04 12.02
C ILE A 81 0.07 -0.52 11.62
N THR A 82 0.70 -1.16 10.66
CA THR A 82 2.00 -0.76 10.11
C THR A 82 2.01 -0.99 8.62
N SER A 83 2.71 -0.12 7.88
CA SER A 83 3.03 -0.42 6.49
C SER A 83 4.28 -1.29 6.43
N SER A 84 4.10 -2.57 6.13
CA SER A 84 5.19 -3.55 5.97
C SER A 84 5.56 -3.81 4.51
N GLN A 85 5.02 -3.05 3.57
CA GLN A 85 5.25 -3.18 2.14
C GLN A 85 6.18 -2.09 1.56
N ARG A 86 6.76 -1.25 2.41
CA ARG A 86 7.59 -0.13 1.98
C ARG A 86 9.01 -0.59 1.65
N VAL A 87 9.49 -0.21 0.47
CA VAL A 87 10.88 -0.36 0.03
C VAL A 87 11.28 0.91 -0.69
N LEU A 88 12.02 1.79 -0.03
CA LEU A 88 12.50 3.01 -0.65
C LEU A 88 13.53 2.68 -1.73
N LEU A 89 13.43 3.36 -2.87
CA LEU A 89 14.34 3.26 -3.99
C LEU A 89 15.03 4.59 -4.22
N GLU A 90 16.34 4.59 -4.23
CA GLU A 90 17.14 5.76 -4.58
C GLU A 90 18.15 5.42 -5.69
N ALA A 91 18.37 6.37 -6.59
CA ALA A 91 19.44 6.32 -7.56
C ALA A 91 20.29 7.60 -7.46
N GLU A 92 21.61 7.43 -7.32
CA GLU A 92 22.56 8.55 -7.13
C GLU A 92 22.15 9.51 -5.99
N GLY A 93 21.55 8.96 -4.91
CA GLY A 93 21.08 9.73 -3.76
C GLY A 93 19.75 10.47 -3.98
N THR A 94 19.10 10.25 -5.11
CA THR A 94 17.78 10.84 -5.41
C THR A 94 16.71 9.76 -5.26
N ALA A 95 15.69 10.04 -4.44
CA ALA A 95 14.54 9.16 -4.27
C ALA A 95 13.71 9.06 -5.56
N LEU A 96 13.33 7.85 -5.93
CA LEU A 96 12.53 7.56 -7.10
C LEU A 96 11.14 7.07 -6.67
N HIS A 97 10.11 7.64 -7.32
CA HIS A 97 8.71 7.34 -7.03
C HIS A 97 7.92 7.09 -8.31
N PRO A 98 6.95 6.16 -8.31
CA PRO A 98 6.19 5.81 -9.51
C PRO A 98 5.40 6.96 -10.14
N ASP A 99 5.00 7.97 -9.36
CA ASP A 99 4.31 9.17 -9.84
C ASP A 99 5.23 10.14 -10.62
N GLY A 100 6.54 9.95 -10.55
CA GLY A 100 7.56 10.64 -11.36
C GLY A 100 8.23 9.76 -12.41
N ALA A 101 7.74 8.53 -12.62
CA ALA A 101 8.34 7.57 -13.56
C ALA A 101 8.01 7.90 -15.01
N GLU A 102 8.90 7.51 -15.93
CA GLU A 102 8.69 7.56 -17.38
C GLU A 102 7.55 6.63 -17.82
N SER A 103 7.48 5.45 -17.20
CA SER A 103 6.38 4.51 -17.39
C SER A 103 6.25 3.58 -16.19
N THR A 104 5.03 3.13 -15.93
CA THR A 104 4.75 2.07 -14.96
C THR A 104 3.63 1.18 -15.47
N CYS A 105 3.73 -0.13 -15.18
CA CYS A 105 2.71 -1.11 -15.50
C CYS A 105 2.55 -2.06 -14.33
N ARG A 106 1.30 -2.29 -13.88
CA ARG A 106 0.95 -3.28 -12.86
C ARG A 106 0.10 -4.39 -13.46
N VAL A 107 0.34 -5.61 -13.01
CA VAL A 107 -0.41 -6.79 -13.43
C VAL A 107 -0.70 -7.67 -12.21
N LEU A 108 -1.97 -7.82 -11.87
CA LEU A 108 -2.44 -8.76 -10.87
C LEU A 108 -2.86 -10.05 -11.59
N VAL A 109 -2.14 -11.14 -11.31
CA VAL A 109 -2.47 -12.49 -11.77
C VAL A 109 -3.26 -13.18 -10.65
N MET A 110 -4.60 -13.12 -10.72
CA MET A 110 -5.50 -13.53 -9.64
C MET A 110 -5.38 -15.02 -9.32
N GLU A 111 -5.23 -15.89 -10.32
CA GLU A 111 -5.04 -17.33 -10.13
C GLU A 111 -3.83 -17.68 -9.24
N ARG A 112 -2.84 -16.79 -9.20
CA ARG A 112 -1.59 -16.99 -8.45
C ARG A 112 -1.50 -16.12 -7.21
N GLY A 113 -2.46 -15.20 -7.00
CA GLY A 113 -2.37 -14.19 -5.94
C GLY A 113 -1.09 -13.36 -6.05
N LEU A 114 -0.63 -13.08 -7.27
CA LEU A 114 0.65 -12.46 -7.55
C LEU A 114 0.45 -11.10 -8.22
N LEU A 115 0.89 -10.04 -7.57
CA LEU A 115 0.98 -8.71 -8.16
C LEU A 115 2.40 -8.48 -8.67
N ARG A 116 2.50 -8.11 -9.94
CA ARG A 116 3.75 -7.72 -10.61
C ARG A 116 3.68 -6.27 -11.02
N ARG A 117 4.83 -5.61 -10.99
CA ARG A 117 4.98 -4.24 -11.48
C ARG A 117 6.31 -4.11 -12.22
N GLU A 118 6.30 -3.34 -13.29
CA GLU A 118 7.50 -2.82 -13.94
C GLU A 118 7.40 -1.30 -14.01
N THR A 119 8.44 -0.60 -13.59
CA THR A 119 8.53 0.85 -13.63
C THR A 119 9.87 1.26 -14.23
N VAL A 120 9.86 2.23 -15.13
CA VAL A 120 11.06 2.79 -15.75
C VAL A 120 11.21 4.24 -15.33
N TYR A 121 12.35 4.56 -14.78
CA TYR A 121 12.75 5.90 -14.35
C TYR A 121 13.82 6.46 -15.28
N ALA A 122 13.67 7.70 -15.70
CA ALA A 122 14.76 8.45 -16.35
C ALA A 122 15.76 8.88 -15.26
N LEU A 123 17.04 8.74 -15.55
CA LEU A 123 18.10 9.16 -14.63
C LEU A 123 18.70 10.51 -15.02
N PRO A 124 19.06 11.39 -14.06
CA PRO A 124 19.85 12.57 -14.33
C PRO A 124 21.19 12.17 -14.98
N GLY A 125 21.53 12.81 -16.08
CA GLY A 125 22.77 12.48 -16.84
C GLY A 125 22.61 11.44 -17.93
N GLY A 126 21.39 10.97 -18.18
CA GLY A 126 21.06 9.99 -19.20
C GLY A 126 21.08 8.55 -18.67
N GLY A 127 20.45 7.66 -19.39
CA GLY A 127 20.20 6.29 -18.94
C GLY A 127 18.88 6.15 -18.20
N LYS A 128 18.53 4.91 -17.88
CA LYS A 128 17.28 4.54 -17.23
C LYS A 128 17.51 3.55 -16.11
N LEU A 129 16.64 3.57 -15.11
CA LEU A 129 16.55 2.53 -14.10
C LEU A 129 15.22 1.80 -14.26
N ARG A 130 15.30 0.51 -14.50
CA ARG A 130 14.13 -0.38 -14.57
C ARG A 130 13.96 -1.10 -13.24
N ALA A 131 12.85 -0.86 -12.56
CA ALA A 131 12.46 -1.57 -11.35
C ALA A 131 11.39 -2.61 -11.68
N ARG A 132 11.60 -3.86 -11.29
CA ARG A 132 10.62 -4.95 -11.34
C ARG A 132 10.32 -5.42 -9.93
N VAL A 133 9.05 -5.36 -9.59
CA VAL A 133 8.56 -5.78 -8.29
C VAL A 133 7.55 -6.90 -8.46
N ALA A 134 7.65 -7.91 -7.61
CA ALA A 134 6.63 -8.94 -7.50
C ALA A 134 6.32 -9.15 -6.02
N ARG A 135 5.03 -9.20 -5.67
CA ARG A 135 4.61 -9.44 -4.30
C ARG A 135 3.44 -10.38 -4.21
N LEU A 136 3.39 -11.09 -3.10
CA LEU A 136 2.29 -12.00 -2.75
C LEU A 136 2.03 -11.99 -1.25
N VAL A 137 0.80 -12.34 -0.87
CA VAL A 137 0.41 -12.72 0.48
C VAL A 137 0.10 -14.21 0.46
N SER A 138 0.79 -14.99 1.30
CA SER A 138 0.80 -16.44 1.20
C SER A 138 -0.49 -17.07 1.71
N PHE A 139 -1.08 -17.99 0.95
CA PHE A 139 -2.17 -18.85 1.42
C PHE A 139 -1.67 -20.08 2.18
N ALA A 140 -0.45 -20.54 1.91
CA ALA A 140 0.15 -21.67 2.61
C ALA A 140 0.67 -21.30 4.00
N HIS A 141 1.09 -20.04 4.17
CA HIS A 141 1.60 -19.49 5.43
C HIS A 141 0.81 -18.22 5.77
N SER A 142 -0.23 -18.32 6.57
CA SER A 142 -1.19 -17.23 6.85
C SER A 142 -0.53 -15.94 7.33
N HIS A 143 0.58 -16.02 8.06
CA HIS A 143 1.33 -14.89 8.60
C HIS A 143 2.48 -14.42 7.66
N GLY A 144 2.55 -14.97 6.44
CA GLY A 144 3.66 -14.74 5.51
C GLY A 144 3.26 -13.91 4.30
N ALA A 145 4.11 -12.97 3.94
CA ALA A 145 4.08 -12.25 2.67
C ALA A 145 5.51 -12.09 2.14
N ALA A 146 5.64 -11.84 0.85
CA ALA A 146 6.95 -11.65 0.23
C ALA A 146 6.90 -10.56 -0.83
N ILE A 147 7.99 -9.80 -0.90
CA ILE A 147 8.27 -8.82 -1.95
C ILE A 147 9.61 -9.18 -2.57
N SER A 148 9.63 -9.35 -3.89
CA SER A 148 10.84 -9.42 -4.69
C SER A 148 11.02 -8.10 -5.41
N PHE A 149 12.17 -7.47 -5.24
CA PHE A 149 12.50 -6.17 -5.84
C PHE A 149 13.79 -6.31 -6.64
N THR A 150 13.74 -6.07 -7.94
CA THR A 150 14.88 -6.17 -8.85
C THR A 150 15.05 -4.85 -9.58
N VAL A 151 16.28 -4.33 -9.62
CA VAL A 151 16.61 -3.12 -10.36
C VAL A 151 17.68 -3.39 -11.41
N THR A 152 17.54 -2.75 -12.56
CA THR A 152 18.48 -2.86 -13.68
C THR A 152 18.78 -1.47 -14.21
N ALA A 153 20.05 -1.08 -14.21
CA ALA A 153 20.50 0.15 -14.86
C ALA A 153 20.66 -0.10 -16.37
N GLU A 154 20.14 0.79 -17.20
CA GLU A 154 20.20 0.74 -18.65
C GLU A 154 20.89 1.98 -19.20
N GLY A 155 21.88 1.81 -20.04
CA GLY A 155 22.64 2.88 -20.70
C GLY A 155 23.90 3.31 -19.95
N ALA A 156 23.83 3.52 -18.63
CA ALA A 156 24.99 3.87 -17.82
C ALA A 156 24.92 3.20 -16.44
N PRO A 157 26.04 2.87 -15.81
CA PRO A 157 26.06 2.37 -14.45
C PRO A 157 25.59 3.47 -13.49
N CYS A 158 24.81 3.12 -12.46
CA CYS A 158 24.43 4.02 -11.40
C CYS A 158 24.45 3.33 -10.03
N ARG A 159 24.65 4.11 -8.98
CA ARG A 159 24.54 3.64 -7.61
C ARG A 159 23.06 3.60 -7.22
N VAL A 160 22.62 2.46 -6.71
CA VAL A 160 21.24 2.25 -6.27
C VAL A 160 21.22 1.88 -4.81
N ALA A 161 20.30 2.46 -4.04
CA ALA A 161 19.98 2.03 -2.68
C ALA A 161 18.55 1.52 -2.63
N LEU A 162 18.36 0.36 -2.01
CA LEU A 162 17.07 -0.21 -1.65
C LEU A 162 16.99 -0.30 -0.13
N THR A 163 16.01 0.38 0.47
CA THR A 163 15.82 0.42 1.92
C THR A 163 14.44 -0.13 2.27
N PRO A 164 14.33 -1.42 2.61
CA PRO A 164 13.10 -1.96 3.16
C PRO A 164 12.84 -1.38 4.54
N LEU A 165 11.60 -1.03 4.81
CA LEU A 165 11.20 -0.49 6.11
C LEU A 165 9.81 -0.96 6.51
N VAL A 166 9.59 -0.99 7.83
CA VAL A 166 8.28 -1.14 8.43
C VAL A 166 7.90 0.22 9.01
N ASP A 167 6.89 0.84 8.41
CA ASP A 167 6.45 2.17 8.82
C ASP A 167 5.28 2.07 9.79
N GLY A 168 5.48 2.51 11.01
CA GLY A 168 4.45 2.58 12.05
C GLY A 168 3.69 3.91 12.10
N ASP A 169 4.08 4.89 11.27
CA ASP A 169 3.43 6.18 11.15
C ASP A 169 2.25 6.13 10.16
N VAL A 170 1.33 5.24 10.42
CA VAL A 170 0.14 5.01 9.60
C VAL A 170 -1.12 5.28 10.40
N THR A 171 -2.17 5.72 9.71
CA THR A 171 -3.48 6.01 10.28
C THR A 171 -4.57 5.31 9.49
N ASN A 172 -5.73 5.14 10.10
CA ASN A 172 -6.92 4.75 9.35
C ASN A 172 -7.41 5.92 8.49
N LEU A 173 -8.09 5.59 7.39
CA LEU A 173 -8.85 6.58 6.65
C LEU A 173 -10.00 7.09 7.53
N VAL A 174 -10.06 8.39 7.72
CA VAL A 174 -11.11 9.04 8.50
C VAL A 174 -12.30 9.35 7.59
N CYS A 175 -13.51 8.95 8.00
CA CYS A 175 -14.76 9.35 7.37
C CYS A 175 -15.56 10.18 8.38
N THR A 176 -15.89 11.42 8.02
CA THR A 176 -16.64 12.36 8.88
C THR A 176 -18.14 12.40 8.58
N ASP A 177 -18.56 11.84 7.44
CA ASP A 177 -19.90 12.05 6.88
C ASP A 177 -20.87 10.91 7.24
N ASP A 178 -20.37 9.78 7.75
CA ASP A 178 -21.20 8.64 8.14
C ASP A 178 -20.91 8.21 9.58
N PRO A 179 -21.86 8.38 10.52
CA PRO A 179 -21.65 8.01 11.91
C PRO A 179 -21.48 6.49 12.13
N ARG A 180 -21.82 5.66 11.14
CA ARG A 180 -21.64 4.20 11.18
C ARG A 180 -20.22 3.79 10.87
N VAL A 181 -19.46 4.64 10.19
CA VAL A 181 -18.05 4.43 9.94
C VAL A 181 -17.31 4.95 11.17
N GLY A 182 -17.05 4.06 12.11
CA GLY A 182 -16.28 4.39 13.31
C GLY A 182 -14.92 4.95 12.92
N SER A 183 -14.66 6.14 13.39
CA SER A 183 -13.41 6.86 13.13
C SER A 183 -12.76 7.26 14.46
N GLY A 184 -13.00 6.48 15.52
CA GLY A 184 -12.57 6.80 16.86
C GLY A 184 -11.08 6.97 17.02
N LEU A 185 -10.29 6.14 16.36
CA LEU A 185 -8.85 6.37 16.26
C LEU A 185 -8.54 7.25 15.05
N HIS A 186 -8.73 8.55 15.19
CA HIS A 186 -8.29 9.57 14.23
C HIS A 186 -6.76 9.70 14.16
N GLY A 187 -6.01 8.87 14.85
CA GLY A 187 -4.58 8.97 15.02
C GLY A 187 -3.85 7.69 14.69
N ARG A 188 -2.59 7.70 15.04
CA ARG A 188 -1.71 6.52 14.99
C ARG A 188 -2.20 5.47 15.97
N VAL A 189 -2.33 4.25 15.48
CA VAL A 189 -2.60 3.08 16.31
C VAL A 189 -1.38 2.72 17.18
N LEU A 190 -0.18 2.89 16.61
CA LEU A 190 1.07 2.64 17.30
C LEU A 190 1.69 3.95 17.80
N SER A 191 2.01 4.01 19.09
CA SER A 191 2.83 5.06 19.68
C SER A 191 4.17 4.48 20.13
N LEU A 192 5.26 5.12 19.73
CA LEU A 192 6.55 4.79 20.31
C LEU A 192 6.56 5.20 21.77
N PRO A 193 6.97 4.32 22.72
CA PRO A 193 7.18 4.74 24.10
C PRO A 193 8.23 5.86 24.09
N ARG A 194 7.94 6.97 24.78
CA ARG A 194 8.95 8.00 25.00
C ARG A 194 10.09 7.33 25.77
N MET A 195 11.23 7.17 25.13
CA MET A 195 12.44 6.80 25.86
C MET A 195 12.68 7.93 26.86
N GLY A 196 12.59 7.60 28.14
CA GLY A 196 12.83 8.55 29.20
C GLY A 196 14.22 9.18 29.03
N GLN A 197 14.24 10.51 29.16
CA GLN A 197 15.47 11.28 29.38
C GLN A 197 16.03 10.98 30.74
#